data_34a7f5e136ab58b190d59b9931db5747
#
_entry.id   34a7f5e136ab58b190d59b9931db5747
#
_cell.length_a   1.000
_cell.length_b   1.000
_cell.length_c   1.000
_cell.angle_alpha   90.00
_cell.angle_beta   90.00
_cell.angle_gamma   90.00
#
_symmetry.space_group_name_H-M   'P 1'
#
loop_
_entity.id
_entity.type
_entity.pdbx_description
1 polymer ?
#
loop_
_entity_poly.entity_id
_entity_poly.type
_entity_poly.pdbx_seq_one_letter_code
_entity_poly.pdbx_strand_id
1 'polypeptide(L)'
;MNVRASLPAKSPAASGRRATLHALVAAAIAGALPLAAVAQAVTLLTGRPSGVHHPLGVALGTALRKSLPSFKPSVKGTKGTAESLEELQQGRAEIAFSLGDTLSDAWKGREDAGFRTPLDRLRSIGALFPNYIQVVARADAGIRTLAGLRGKHVSVGVLKSGIELDARAIFSAAGLRYASFGRIEYLPFGESVELMKNRQLDATLQSALLGVSGLRDLATSVDIVVIPVPAEVLRKIDTDVYLPAVIPANTYRGQTKDVPTVAVQNVLVTHEGVPDDTVYAVTKTLWTSIGELTGAHPAAKAMDPTKALAGLVIPLHPGAERYYRETGVLK
;
A
#
# COMPACT_ATOMS: atom_id res chain seq x y z
N MET A 1 -33.27 -37.06 -91.93
CA MET A 1 -34.27 -36.15 -92.54
C MET A 1 -34.98 -35.38 -91.47
N ASN A 2 -34.71 -34.10 -91.51
CA ASN A 2 -35.46 -32.96 -90.98
C ASN A 2 -36.82 -33.20 -90.34
N VAL A 3 -37.13 -32.55 -89.25
CA VAL A 3 -37.91 -31.30 -89.16
C VAL A 3 -37.85 -30.66 -87.79
N ARG A 4 -37.58 -29.34 -87.78
CA ARG A 4 -37.66 -28.39 -86.64
C ARG A 4 -39.12 -28.21 -86.20
N ALA A 5 -39.32 -28.03 -84.92
CA ALA A 5 -40.49 -27.32 -84.41
C ALA A 5 -40.06 -26.39 -83.24
N SER A 6 -40.31 -25.12 -83.45
CA SER A 6 -40.07 -24.00 -82.50
C SER A 6 -41.17 -23.90 -81.45
N LEU A 7 -40.80 -23.54 -80.21
CA LEU A 7 -41.73 -23.21 -79.16
C LEU A 7 -41.56 -21.75 -78.74
N PRO A 8 -42.60 -21.07 -78.27
CA PRO A 8 -42.56 -19.63 -77.93
C PRO A 8 -42.10 -19.32 -76.52
N ALA A 9 -41.56 -18.15 -76.40
CA ALA A 9 -41.06 -17.56 -75.16
C ALA A 9 -42.20 -17.25 -74.17
N LYS A 10 -42.00 -17.57 -72.89
CA LYS A 10 -42.78 -17.08 -71.76
C LYS A 10 -42.01 -15.99 -70.97
N SER A 11 -42.69 -14.87 -70.85
CA SER A 11 -42.26 -13.69 -70.09
C SER A 11 -42.12 -13.98 -68.61
N PRO A 12 -41.12 -13.41 -67.84
CA PRO A 12 -40.99 -13.62 -66.43
C PRO A 12 -41.87 -12.62 -65.64
N ALA A 13 -42.68 -13.17 -64.75
CA ALA A 13 -43.51 -12.42 -63.78
C ALA A 13 -42.69 -11.87 -62.62
N ALA A 14 -43.04 -10.67 -62.21
CA ALA A 14 -42.49 -9.92 -61.14
C ALA A 14 -42.66 -10.59 -59.71
N SER A 15 -41.58 -11.00 -59.10
CA SER A 15 -41.58 -11.40 -57.69
C SER A 15 -40.27 -11.02 -56.94
N GLY A 16 -39.77 -9.80 -57.19
CA GLY A 16 -38.47 -9.35 -56.65
C GLY A 16 -38.51 -8.30 -55.54
N ARG A 17 -39.66 -7.84 -55.08
CA ARG A 17 -39.72 -6.70 -54.10
C ARG A 17 -40.03 -7.05 -52.63
N ARG A 18 -40.38 -8.28 -52.30
CA ARG A 18 -40.67 -8.68 -50.90
C ARG A 18 -39.51 -9.40 -50.18
N ALA A 19 -38.55 -9.93 -50.87
CA ALA A 19 -37.40 -10.62 -50.28
C ALA A 19 -36.27 -9.68 -49.76
N THR A 20 -36.17 -8.47 -50.34
CA THR A 20 -35.08 -7.50 -49.93
C THR A 20 -35.42 -6.70 -48.68
N LEU A 21 -36.69 -6.59 -48.27
CA LEU A 21 -37.04 -5.88 -47.02
C LEU A 21 -36.79 -6.72 -45.76
N HIS A 22 -36.85 -8.04 -45.84
CA HIS A 22 -36.63 -8.92 -44.69
C HIS A 22 -35.14 -9.16 -44.41
N ALA A 23 -34.26 -9.03 -45.42
CA ALA A 23 -32.82 -9.15 -45.25
C ALA A 23 -32.19 -7.93 -44.57
N LEU A 24 -32.76 -6.71 -44.75
CA LEU A 24 -32.28 -5.48 -44.07
C LEU A 24 -32.70 -5.36 -42.61
N VAL A 25 -33.82 -5.96 -42.18
CA VAL A 25 -34.25 -5.99 -40.80
C VAL A 25 -33.48 -7.05 -40.01
N ALA A 26 -33.09 -8.17 -40.60
CA ALA A 26 -32.25 -9.18 -39.92
C ALA A 26 -30.80 -8.72 -39.69
N ALA A 27 -30.24 -7.84 -40.55
CA ALA A 27 -28.90 -7.29 -40.39
C ALA A 27 -28.81 -6.19 -39.28
N ALA A 28 -29.92 -5.51 -38.96
CA ALA A 28 -29.98 -4.47 -37.94
C ALA A 28 -30.10 -5.04 -36.52
N ILE A 29 -30.51 -6.31 -36.35
CA ILE A 29 -30.65 -6.96 -35.01
C ILE A 29 -29.33 -7.68 -34.61
N ALA A 30 -28.44 -7.96 -35.56
CA ALA A 30 -27.16 -8.63 -35.27
C ALA A 30 -26.08 -7.69 -34.70
N GLY A 31 -26.33 -6.37 -34.59
CA GLY A 31 -25.37 -5.37 -34.15
C GLY A 31 -25.42 -5.01 -32.65
N ALA A 32 -26.38 -5.55 -31.89
CA ALA A 32 -26.54 -5.25 -30.45
C ALA A 32 -26.32 -6.49 -29.57
N LEU A 33 -25.23 -7.24 -29.81
CA LEU A 33 -24.75 -8.12 -28.78
C LEU A 33 -24.19 -7.20 -27.68
N PRO A 34 -24.69 -7.29 -26.44
CA PRO A 34 -24.05 -6.56 -25.34
C PRO A 34 -22.60 -7.04 -25.33
N LEU A 35 -21.63 -6.11 -25.48
CA LEU A 35 -20.26 -6.40 -25.12
C LEU A 35 -20.33 -6.92 -23.69
N ALA A 36 -20.20 -8.21 -23.52
CA ALA A 36 -20.08 -8.80 -22.19
C ALA A 36 -18.91 -8.07 -21.54
N ALA A 37 -19.18 -7.28 -20.50
CA ALA A 37 -18.15 -6.56 -19.78
C ALA A 37 -17.15 -7.61 -19.32
N VAL A 38 -15.97 -7.64 -19.96
CA VAL A 38 -14.91 -8.59 -19.59
C VAL A 38 -14.60 -8.32 -18.13
N ALA A 39 -14.81 -9.35 -17.31
CA ALA A 39 -14.57 -9.24 -15.88
C ALA A 39 -13.10 -8.91 -15.65
N GLN A 40 -12.83 -7.73 -15.08
CA GLN A 40 -11.49 -7.23 -14.85
C GLN A 40 -10.94 -7.83 -13.56
N ALA A 41 -9.91 -8.68 -13.68
CA ALA A 41 -9.17 -9.17 -12.53
C ALA A 41 -8.38 -8.01 -11.90
N VAL A 42 -8.42 -7.88 -10.59
CA VAL A 42 -7.65 -6.89 -9.81
C VAL A 42 -7.03 -7.61 -8.62
N THR A 43 -5.73 -7.88 -8.69
CA THR A 43 -4.97 -8.50 -7.62
C THR A 43 -4.42 -7.43 -6.69
N LEU A 44 -4.79 -7.54 -5.40
CA LEU A 44 -4.29 -6.68 -4.33
C LEU A 44 -3.22 -7.42 -3.53
N LEU A 45 -2.00 -6.93 -3.57
CA LEU A 45 -0.90 -7.45 -2.78
C LEU A 45 -0.89 -6.79 -1.41
N THR A 46 -0.80 -7.64 -0.39
CA THR A 46 -0.73 -7.18 0.99
C THR A 46 0.47 -7.82 1.65
N GLY A 47 1.11 -7.39 2.55
CA GLY A 47 2.17 -8.12 3.26
C GLY A 47 1.64 -9.41 3.91
N ARG A 48 2.26 -9.84 4.97
CA ARG A 48 1.86 -11.07 5.70
C ARG A 48 0.44 -10.97 6.23
N PRO A 49 -0.32 -12.07 6.31
CA PRO A 49 -1.70 -12.08 6.81
C PRO A 49 -1.87 -11.48 8.22
N SER A 50 -0.85 -11.56 9.07
CA SER A 50 -0.83 -10.98 10.42
C SER A 50 -0.56 -9.46 10.44
N GLY A 51 -0.29 -8.84 9.28
CA GLY A 51 0.02 -7.41 9.16
C GLY A 51 -1.24 -6.57 8.94
N VAL A 52 -1.10 -5.25 9.16
CA VAL A 52 -2.17 -4.24 9.02
C VAL A 52 -2.74 -4.20 7.59
N HIS A 53 -1.90 -4.37 6.57
CA HIS A 53 -2.31 -4.27 5.18
C HIS A 53 -3.26 -5.38 4.74
N HIS A 54 -3.16 -6.58 5.34
CA HIS A 54 -3.98 -7.71 4.90
C HIS A 54 -5.48 -7.51 5.16
N PRO A 55 -5.94 -7.22 6.40
CA PRO A 55 -7.36 -6.96 6.64
C PRO A 55 -7.87 -5.74 5.85
N LEU A 56 -7.05 -4.70 5.64
CA LEU A 56 -7.41 -3.55 4.82
C LEU A 56 -7.55 -3.94 3.33
N GLY A 57 -6.66 -4.78 2.81
CA GLY A 57 -6.75 -5.30 1.45
C GLY A 57 -8.00 -6.15 1.22
N VAL A 58 -8.37 -7.01 2.19
CA VAL A 58 -9.60 -7.80 2.15
C VAL A 58 -10.83 -6.89 2.14
N ALA A 59 -10.85 -5.87 2.99
CA ALA A 59 -11.96 -4.90 3.05
C ALA A 59 -12.07 -4.11 1.74
N LEU A 60 -10.94 -3.60 1.21
CA LEU A 60 -10.93 -2.88 -0.08
C LEU A 60 -11.39 -3.80 -1.23
N GLY A 61 -10.92 -5.03 -1.28
CA GLY A 61 -11.37 -6.01 -2.28
C GLY A 61 -12.88 -6.30 -2.19
N THR A 62 -13.42 -6.36 -0.98
CA THR A 62 -14.86 -6.51 -0.75
C THR A 62 -15.64 -5.28 -1.21
N ALA A 63 -15.17 -4.08 -0.89
CA ALA A 63 -15.77 -2.82 -1.32
C ALA A 63 -15.74 -2.67 -2.87
N LEU A 64 -14.62 -3.03 -3.50
CA LEU A 64 -14.50 -3.04 -4.96
C LEU A 64 -15.51 -3.99 -5.62
N ARG A 65 -15.66 -5.21 -5.10
CA ARG A 65 -16.64 -6.18 -5.63
C ARG A 65 -18.08 -5.68 -5.51
N LYS A 66 -18.39 -5.01 -4.38
CA LYS A 66 -19.71 -4.46 -4.12
C LYS A 66 -20.03 -3.26 -5.02
N SER A 67 -19.08 -2.35 -5.19
CA SER A 67 -19.28 -1.10 -5.95
C SER A 67 -19.12 -1.30 -7.46
N LEU A 68 -18.37 -2.30 -7.90
CA LEU A 68 -17.97 -2.53 -9.28
C LEU A 68 -18.15 -4.00 -9.66
N PRO A 69 -19.37 -4.43 -10.07
CA PRO A 69 -19.65 -5.85 -10.34
C PRO A 69 -18.79 -6.46 -11.46
N SER A 70 -18.23 -5.63 -12.36
CA SER A 70 -17.28 -6.06 -13.41
C SER A 70 -15.89 -6.39 -12.88
N PHE A 71 -15.56 -6.01 -11.62
CA PHE A 71 -14.27 -6.29 -11.01
C PHE A 71 -14.29 -7.64 -10.30
N LYS A 72 -13.20 -8.40 -10.47
CA LYS A 72 -12.94 -9.63 -9.72
C LYS A 72 -11.70 -9.44 -8.85
N PRO A 73 -11.82 -8.74 -7.70
CA PRO A 73 -10.70 -8.52 -6.82
C PRO A 73 -10.29 -9.82 -6.14
N SER A 74 -8.97 -10.05 -6.08
CA SER A 74 -8.32 -11.11 -5.32
C SER A 74 -7.27 -10.51 -4.40
N VAL A 75 -7.12 -11.04 -3.19
CA VAL A 75 -6.13 -10.58 -2.22
C VAL A 75 -5.07 -11.64 -2.03
N LYS A 76 -3.81 -11.27 -2.26
CA LYS A 76 -2.65 -12.16 -2.15
C LYS A 76 -1.68 -11.63 -1.11
N GLY A 77 -1.35 -12.45 -0.11
CA GLY A 77 -0.27 -12.17 0.84
C GLY A 77 1.10 -12.35 0.17
N THR A 78 2.07 -11.52 0.55
CA THR A 78 3.47 -11.60 0.15
C THR A 78 4.38 -11.69 1.38
N LYS A 79 5.67 -11.91 1.19
CA LYS A 79 6.65 -11.90 2.28
C LYS A 79 6.85 -10.51 2.89
N GLY A 80 6.53 -9.45 2.12
CA GLY A 80 6.65 -8.06 2.54
C GLY A 80 6.58 -7.08 1.37
N THR A 81 6.77 -5.79 1.67
CA THR A 81 6.64 -4.68 0.73
C THR A 81 7.52 -4.85 -0.51
N ALA A 82 8.80 -5.23 -0.34
CA ALA A 82 9.73 -5.36 -1.47
C ALA A 82 9.23 -6.36 -2.52
N GLU A 83 8.80 -7.57 -2.10
CA GLU A 83 8.23 -8.57 -3.01
C GLU A 83 6.97 -8.04 -3.71
N SER A 84 6.11 -7.31 -2.99
CA SER A 84 4.90 -6.73 -3.57
C SER A 84 5.23 -5.71 -4.67
N LEU A 85 6.24 -4.86 -4.46
CA LEU A 85 6.67 -3.86 -5.44
C LEU A 85 7.32 -4.50 -6.67
N GLU A 86 8.10 -5.56 -6.49
CA GLU A 86 8.67 -6.34 -7.61
C GLU A 86 7.58 -7.02 -8.45
N GLU A 87 6.54 -7.56 -7.81
CA GLU A 87 5.38 -8.15 -8.50
C GLU A 87 4.64 -7.09 -9.33
N LEU A 88 4.42 -5.87 -8.78
CA LEU A 88 3.83 -4.75 -9.53
C LEU A 88 4.70 -4.33 -10.71
N GLN A 89 6.00 -4.16 -10.53
CA GLN A 89 6.94 -3.78 -11.60
C GLN A 89 6.85 -4.74 -12.79
N GLN A 90 6.62 -6.02 -12.51
CA GLN A 90 6.51 -7.08 -13.51
C GLN A 90 5.09 -7.24 -14.07
N GLY A 91 4.12 -6.45 -13.61
CA GLY A 91 2.73 -6.53 -14.04
C GLY A 91 2.02 -7.83 -13.62
N ARG A 92 2.47 -8.46 -12.52
CA ARG A 92 1.84 -9.69 -11.98
C ARG A 92 0.72 -9.43 -10.97
N ALA A 93 0.52 -8.17 -10.63
CA ALA A 93 -0.58 -7.69 -9.81
C ALA A 93 -0.87 -6.23 -10.17
N GLU A 94 -2.05 -5.74 -9.82
CA GLU A 94 -2.51 -4.39 -10.16
C GLU A 94 -2.32 -3.40 -9.03
N ILE A 95 -2.45 -3.82 -7.77
CA ILE A 95 -2.45 -2.95 -6.60
C ILE A 95 -1.58 -3.56 -5.49
N ALA A 96 -0.83 -2.74 -4.75
CA ALA A 96 -0.12 -3.16 -3.56
C ALA A 96 -0.19 -2.11 -2.44
N PHE A 97 -0.18 -2.59 -1.20
CA PHE A 97 0.13 -1.76 -0.05
C PHE A 97 1.65 -1.71 0.15
N SER A 98 2.18 -0.51 0.39
CA SER A 98 3.61 -0.26 0.58
C SER A 98 3.87 0.69 1.74
N LEU A 99 5.08 0.66 2.26
CA LEU A 99 5.65 1.75 3.06
C LEU A 99 6.38 2.71 2.11
N GLY A 100 6.35 4.01 2.42
CA GLY A 100 6.91 5.06 1.57
C GLY A 100 8.44 5.00 1.46
N ASP A 101 9.14 4.58 2.53
CA ASP A 101 10.58 4.36 2.56
C ASP A 101 11.00 3.26 1.57
N THR A 102 10.39 2.07 1.70
CA THR A 102 10.65 0.93 0.81
C THR A 102 10.25 1.26 -0.64
N LEU A 103 9.19 2.06 -0.83
CA LEU A 103 8.77 2.53 -2.16
C LEU A 103 9.81 3.48 -2.77
N SER A 104 10.37 4.40 -1.98
CA SER A 104 11.44 5.29 -2.41
C SER A 104 12.71 4.53 -2.78
N ASP A 105 13.09 3.56 -1.95
CA ASP A 105 14.26 2.72 -2.19
C ASP A 105 14.10 1.87 -3.46
N ALA A 106 12.91 1.32 -3.68
CA ALA A 106 12.56 0.57 -4.89
C ALA A 106 12.61 1.46 -6.14
N TRP A 107 12.02 2.65 -6.06
CA TRP A 107 12.03 3.62 -7.16
C TRP A 107 13.44 4.07 -7.53
N LYS A 108 14.32 4.25 -6.54
CA LYS A 108 15.72 4.66 -6.72
C LYS A 108 16.66 3.50 -7.05
N GLY A 109 16.21 2.24 -6.96
CA GLY A 109 17.05 1.06 -7.18
C GLY A 109 18.15 0.90 -6.13
N ARG A 110 17.82 1.09 -4.84
CA ARG A 110 18.78 1.03 -3.73
C ARG A 110 19.23 -0.41 -3.47
N GLU A 111 20.48 -0.74 -3.79
CA GLU A 111 21.01 -2.09 -3.57
C GLU A 111 21.08 -2.49 -2.09
N ASP A 112 21.37 -1.54 -1.22
CA ASP A 112 21.43 -1.76 0.23
C ASP A 112 20.05 -2.08 0.84
N ALA A 113 18.98 -1.66 0.17
CA ALA A 113 17.60 -2.04 0.48
C ALA A 113 17.14 -3.32 -0.25
N GLY A 114 17.96 -3.87 -1.14
CA GLY A 114 17.70 -5.10 -1.87
C GLY A 114 17.20 -4.92 -3.31
N PHE A 115 17.14 -3.70 -3.82
CA PHE A 115 16.69 -3.41 -5.19
C PHE A 115 17.90 -3.18 -6.11
N ARG A 116 18.13 -4.12 -7.06
CA ARG A 116 19.28 -4.06 -7.99
C ARG A 116 19.11 -3.07 -9.12
N THR A 117 17.86 -2.71 -9.44
CA THR A 117 17.48 -1.78 -10.49
C THR A 117 16.30 -0.95 -10.03
N PRO A 118 16.16 0.30 -10.52
CA PRO A 118 14.97 1.11 -10.29
C PRO A 118 13.69 0.40 -10.72
N LEU A 119 12.65 0.49 -9.91
CA LEU A 119 11.32 0.02 -10.24
C LEU A 119 10.47 1.21 -10.77
N ASP A 120 10.78 1.68 -11.96
CA ASP A 120 10.33 2.94 -12.55
C ASP A 120 8.90 2.91 -13.14
N ARG A 121 8.30 1.72 -13.25
CA ARG A 121 6.90 1.57 -13.69
C ARG A 121 5.89 1.79 -12.57
N LEU A 122 6.31 1.86 -11.33
CA LEU A 122 5.44 2.06 -10.18
C LEU A 122 4.78 3.44 -10.21
N ARG A 123 3.53 3.52 -9.71
CA ARG A 123 2.77 4.77 -9.60
C ARG A 123 2.01 4.78 -8.28
N SER A 124 1.94 5.94 -7.62
CA SER A 124 1.14 6.11 -6.40
C SER A 124 -0.35 6.18 -6.71
N ILE A 125 -1.16 5.56 -5.86
CA ILE A 125 -2.60 5.80 -5.80
C ILE A 125 -2.90 6.85 -4.72
N GLY A 126 -2.30 6.73 -3.54
CA GLY A 126 -2.43 7.72 -2.48
C GLY A 126 -1.81 7.27 -1.17
N ALA A 127 -1.47 8.24 -0.33
CA ALA A 127 -1.05 8.02 1.05
C ALA A 127 -2.27 7.68 1.92
N LEU A 128 -2.14 6.66 2.75
CA LEU A 128 -3.25 6.09 3.54
C LEU A 128 -3.23 6.61 4.98
N PHE A 129 -2.16 6.32 5.69
CA PHE A 129 -1.96 6.70 7.10
C PHE A 129 -0.48 6.63 7.46
N PRO A 130 0.00 7.43 8.43
CA PRO A 130 1.38 7.39 8.86
C PRO A 130 1.68 6.21 9.78
N ASN A 131 2.84 5.58 9.62
CA ASN A 131 3.50 4.83 10.67
C ASN A 131 4.50 5.74 11.37
N TYR A 132 4.43 5.80 12.69
CA TYR A 132 5.37 6.58 13.51
C TYR A 132 6.54 5.68 13.90
N ILE A 133 7.75 6.21 13.78
CA ILE A 133 8.94 5.54 14.30
C ILE A 133 8.95 5.71 15.82
N GLN A 134 8.87 4.61 16.53
CA GLN A 134 8.74 4.57 17.97
C GLN A 134 9.92 3.77 18.56
N VAL A 135 10.92 4.47 19.04
CA VAL A 135 12.04 3.85 19.76
C VAL A 135 11.65 3.79 21.23
N VAL A 136 11.46 2.59 21.74
CA VAL A 136 10.98 2.35 23.10
C VAL A 136 12.01 1.54 23.87
N ALA A 137 12.37 2.00 25.06
CA ALA A 137 13.26 1.29 25.98
C ALA A 137 12.56 1.01 27.32
N ARG A 138 13.00 -0.02 28.02
CA ARG A 138 12.63 -0.18 29.43
C ARG A 138 13.26 0.95 30.25
N ALA A 139 12.54 1.47 31.23
CA ALA A 139 13.02 2.57 32.07
C ALA A 139 14.26 2.18 32.89
N ASP A 140 14.31 0.91 33.34
CA ASP A 140 15.42 0.36 34.12
C ASP A 140 16.71 0.11 33.31
N ALA A 141 16.63 0.09 31.96
CA ALA A 141 17.81 0.02 31.11
C ALA A 141 18.63 1.33 31.05
N GLY A 142 18.09 2.43 31.62
CA GLY A 142 18.78 3.72 31.74
C GLY A 142 18.92 4.49 30.42
N ILE A 143 18.17 4.14 29.37
CA ILE A 143 18.26 4.71 28.03
C ILE A 143 17.30 5.90 27.91
N ARG A 144 17.80 7.07 27.50
CA ARG A 144 17.01 8.31 27.33
C ARG A 144 17.18 8.97 25.97
N THR A 145 18.23 8.58 25.21
CA THR A 145 18.58 9.13 23.92
C THR A 145 18.96 8.01 22.96
N LEU A 146 18.98 8.28 21.65
CA LEU A 146 19.46 7.31 20.67
C LEU A 146 20.92 6.90 20.95
N ALA A 147 21.79 7.84 21.34
CA ALA A 147 23.17 7.53 21.69
C ALA A 147 23.29 6.55 22.87
N GLY A 148 22.34 6.58 23.82
CA GLY A 148 22.28 5.66 24.96
C GLY A 148 21.99 4.20 24.59
N LEU A 149 21.65 3.91 23.35
CA LEU A 149 21.47 2.55 22.84
C LEU A 149 22.81 1.82 22.60
N ARG A 150 23.96 2.51 22.63
CA ARG A 150 25.29 1.87 22.49
C ARG A 150 25.48 0.80 23.56
N GLY A 151 25.97 -0.36 23.13
CA GLY A 151 26.20 -1.50 24.00
C GLY A 151 24.94 -2.19 24.55
N LYS A 152 23.74 -1.78 24.11
CA LYS A 152 22.46 -2.34 24.55
C LYS A 152 21.95 -3.44 23.64
N HIS A 153 21.04 -4.28 24.15
CA HIS A 153 20.32 -5.28 23.36
C HIS A 153 19.08 -4.63 22.74
N VAL A 154 19.00 -4.59 21.42
CA VAL A 154 17.97 -3.85 20.71
C VAL A 154 17.34 -4.70 19.60
N SER A 155 16.01 -4.75 19.54
CA SER A 155 15.28 -5.32 18.42
C SER A 155 14.96 -4.25 17.39
N VAL A 156 15.15 -4.61 16.11
CA VAL A 156 15.00 -3.73 14.95
C VAL A 156 13.95 -4.22 13.94
N GLY A 157 13.12 -5.17 14.32
CA GLY A 157 12.17 -5.82 13.42
C GLY A 157 12.80 -7.00 12.66
N VAL A 158 12.00 -7.67 11.86
CA VAL A 158 12.45 -8.82 11.07
C VAL A 158 13.43 -8.37 9.99
N LEU A 159 14.51 -9.10 9.81
CA LEU A 159 15.55 -8.79 8.81
C LEU A 159 14.94 -8.52 7.42
N LYS A 160 15.35 -7.43 6.79
CA LYS A 160 14.83 -6.92 5.50
C LYS A 160 13.34 -6.60 5.50
N SER A 161 12.72 -6.41 6.66
CA SER A 161 11.39 -5.79 6.75
C SER A 161 11.47 -4.28 6.65
N GLY A 162 10.36 -3.59 6.34
CA GLY A 162 10.30 -2.14 6.37
C GLY A 162 10.73 -1.56 7.73
N ILE A 163 10.36 -2.21 8.86
CA ILE A 163 10.78 -1.79 10.21
C ILE A 163 12.30 -1.86 10.37
N GLU A 164 12.95 -2.90 9.84
CA GLU A 164 14.41 -3.02 9.90
C GLU A 164 15.10 -1.97 9.03
N LEU A 165 14.55 -1.66 7.86
CA LEU A 165 15.06 -0.58 7.00
C LEU A 165 14.90 0.78 7.68
N ASP A 166 13.76 1.08 8.30
CA ASP A 166 13.54 2.25 9.14
C ASP A 166 14.58 2.35 10.26
N ALA A 167 14.81 1.26 11.00
CA ALA A 167 15.78 1.21 12.09
C ALA A 167 17.20 1.52 11.59
N ARG A 168 17.58 0.96 10.46
CA ARG A 168 18.88 1.20 9.83
C ARG A 168 19.06 2.66 9.45
N ALA A 169 18.06 3.26 8.81
CA ALA A 169 18.08 4.67 8.42
C ALA A 169 18.20 5.59 9.64
N ILE A 170 17.35 5.43 10.64
CA ILE A 170 17.32 6.27 11.87
C ILE A 170 18.62 6.13 12.68
N PHE A 171 19.07 4.90 12.90
CA PHE A 171 20.28 4.67 13.70
C PHE A 171 21.53 5.15 12.96
N SER A 172 21.64 4.92 11.64
CA SER A 172 22.76 5.44 10.85
C SER A 172 22.82 6.96 10.88
N ALA A 173 21.68 7.65 10.73
CA ALA A 173 21.58 9.10 10.83
C ALA A 173 21.95 9.63 12.22
N ALA A 174 21.67 8.85 13.27
CA ALA A 174 22.10 9.12 14.66
C ALA A 174 23.58 8.78 14.93
N GLY A 175 24.35 8.32 13.92
CA GLY A 175 25.74 7.90 14.08
C GLY A 175 25.92 6.57 14.81
N LEU A 176 24.91 5.70 14.73
CA LEU A 176 24.90 4.35 15.30
C LEU A 176 24.96 3.32 14.15
N ARG A 177 25.95 2.44 14.22
CA ARG A 177 26.01 1.24 13.35
C ARG A 177 25.53 0.05 14.19
N TYR A 178 25.03 -1.00 13.57
CA TYR A 178 24.61 -2.21 14.28
C TYR A 178 25.72 -2.80 15.17
N ALA A 179 26.98 -2.69 14.74
CA ALA A 179 28.14 -3.03 15.55
C ALA A 179 28.34 -2.15 16.79
N SER A 180 27.63 -1.02 16.92
CA SER A 180 27.69 -0.16 18.12
C SER A 180 26.81 -0.68 19.25
N PHE A 181 25.90 -1.60 18.99
CA PHE A 181 25.00 -2.20 19.97
C PHE A 181 25.67 -3.42 20.63
N GLY A 182 25.23 -3.79 21.81
CA GLY A 182 25.66 -5.01 22.45
C GLY A 182 25.15 -6.25 21.71
N ARG A 183 23.88 -6.18 21.28
CA ARG A 183 23.28 -7.20 20.43
C ARG A 183 22.10 -6.61 19.64
N ILE A 184 22.00 -6.99 18.35
CA ILE A 184 20.86 -6.70 17.50
C ILE A 184 20.02 -7.97 17.35
N GLU A 185 18.69 -7.82 17.54
CA GLU A 185 17.73 -8.87 17.34
C GLU A 185 16.80 -8.55 16.19
N TYR A 186 16.62 -9.52 15.28
CA TYR A 186 15.73 -9.42 14.12
C TYR A 186 14.41 -10.14 14.39
N LEU A 187 13.58 -9.56 15.26
CA LEU A 187 12.39 -10.21 15.80
C LEU A 187 11.09 -9.59 15.31
N PRO A 188 10.03 -10.39 15.19
CA PRO A 188 8.67 -9.89 15.06
C PRO A 188 8.29 -8.98 16.25
N PHE A 189 7.37 -8.05 16.03
CA PHE A 189 6.96 -7.06 17.03
C PHE A 189 6.51 -7.71 18.36
N GLY A 190 5.65 -8.73 18.27
CA GLY A 190 5.16 -9.42 19.48
C GLY A 190 6.27 -10.08 20.30
N GLU A 191 7.25 -10.72 19.65
CA GLU A 191 8.41 -11.31 20.35
C GLU A 191 9.27 -10.25 21.00
N SER A 192 9.50 -9.11 20.32
CA SER A 192 10.22 -7.99 20.91
C SER A 192 9.56 -7.49 22.20
N VAL A 193 8.22 -7.37 22.20
CA VAL A 193 7.43 -6.99 23.38
C VAL A 193 7.61 -7.99 24.51
N GLU A 194 7.48 -9.29 24.22
CA GLU A 194 7.62 -10.33 25.27
C GLU A 194 9.04 -10.36 25.86
N LEU A 195 10.08 -10.24 25.03
CA LEU A 195 11.46 -10.19 25.54
C LEU A 195 11.73 -8.94 26.37
N MET A 196 11.12 -7.80 26.06
CA MET A 196 11.21 -6.60 26.88
C MET A 196 10.51 -6.78 28.22
N LYS A 197 9.30 -7.37 28.28
CA LYS A 197 8.61 -7.70 29.52
C LYS A 197 9.44 -8.63 30.41
N ASN A 198 10.11 -9.60 29.81
CA ASN A 198 10.97 -10.58 30.48
C ASN A 198 12.39 -10.03 30.79
N ARG A 199 12.66 -8.74 30.52
CA ARG A 199 13.96 -8.07 30.75
C ARG A 199 15.13 -8.69 29.98
N GLN A 200 14.85 -9.36 28.88
CA GLN A 200 15.84 -9.96 27.99
C GLN A 200 16.21 -9.07 26.80
N LEU A 201 15.49 -7.96 26.63
CA LEU A 201 15.71 -6.97 25.60
C LEU A 201 15.61 -5.57 26.24
N ASP A 202 16.55 -4.67 25.94
CA ASP A 202 16.59 -3.34 26.53
C ASP A 202 15.70 -2.33 25.83
N ALA A 203 15.65 -2.41 24.50
CA ALA A 203 14.89 -1.49 23.65
C ALA A 203 14.44 -2.14 22.34
N THR A 204 13.44 -1.54 21.73
CA THR A 204 12.97 -1.90 20.37
C THR A 204 12.68 -0.64 19.57
N LEU A 205 12.89 -0.69 18.26
CA LEU A 205 12.33 0.27 17.31
C LEU A 205 11.13 -0.38 16.61
N GLN A 206 10.03 0.35 16.58
CA GLN A 206 8.83 -0.05 15.88
C GLN A 206 8.36 1.06 14.95
N SER A 207 7.95 0.70 13.74
CA SER A 207 7.26 1.56 12.79
C SER A 207 5.79 1.16 12.78
N ALA A 208 4.96 1.93 13.46
CA ALA A 208 3.56 1.55 13.72
C ALA A 208 2.67 2.77 13.98
N LEU A 209 1.35 2.55 14.00
CA LEU A 209 0.40 3.56 14.47
C LEU A 209 0.63 3.90 15.95
N LEU A 210 0.26 5.12 16.31
CA LEU A 210 0.27 5.54 17.71
C LEU A 210 -0.69 4.69 18.55
N GLY A 211 -0.25 4.37 19.77
CA GLY A 211 -1.05 3.60 20.72
C GLY A 211 -1.35 2.17 20.26
N VAL A 212 -0.49 1.57 19.44
CA VAL A 212 -0.63 0.16 19.02
C VAL A 212 -0.66 -0.76 20.25
N SER A 213 -1.51 -1.78 20.20
CA SER A 213 -1.80 -2.65 21.36
C SER A 213 -0.56 -3.25 22.01
N GLY A 214 0.43 -3.71 21.24
CA GLY A 214 1.66 -4.28 21.77
C GLY A 214 2.50 -3.30 22.60
N LEU A 215 2.61 -2.02 22.19
CA LEU A 215 3.33 -1.01 22.99
C LEU A 215 2.51 -0.55 24.20
N ARG A 216 1.19 -0.51 24.11
CA ARG A 216 0.32 -0.26 25.27
C ARG A 216 0.45 -1.36 26.30
N ASP A 217 0.43 -2.62 25.86
CA ASP A 217 0.59 -3.79 26.72
C ASP A 217 1.98 -3.79 27.38
N LEU A 218 3.05 -3.49 26.61
CA LEU A 218 4.39 -3.33 27.17
C LEU A 218 4.41 -2.25 28.26
N ALA A 219 3.84 -1.06 27.98
CA ALA A 219 3.82 0.06 28.92
C ALA A 219 2.98 -0.20 30.18
N THR A 220 2.03 -1.15 30.16
CA THR A 220 1.29 -1.58 31.36
C THR A 220 2.04 -2.62 32.15
N SER A 221 2.89 -3.41 31.51
CA SER A 221 3.63 -4.53 32.12
C SER A 221 4.96 -4.07 32.76
N VAL A 222 5.66 -3.13 32.12
CA VAL A 222 6.94 -2.56 32.60
C VAL A 222 6.96 -1.06 32.34
N ASP A 223 7.70 -0.32 33.16
CA ASP A 223 7.91 1.11 32.92
C ASP A 223 8.79 1.29 31.68
N ILE A 224 8.35 2.15 30.76
CA ILE A 224 9.03 2.42 29.50
C ILE A 224 9.44 3.88 29.35
N VAL A 225 10.36 4.11 28.44
CA VAL A 225 10.74 5.42 27.93
C VAL A 225 10.60 5.41 26.42
N VAL A 226 9.83 6.34 25.89
CA VAL A 226 9.83 6.63 24.46
C VAL A 226 10.97 7.58 24.16
N ILE A 227 11.93 7.12 23.34
CA ILE A 227 13.16 7.84 23.04
C ILE A 227 12.91 8.78 21.86
N PRO A 228 13.22 10.08 21.98
CA PRO A 228 13.02 11.02 20.89
C PRO A 228 13.94 10.74 19.69
N VAL A 229 13.42 10.96 18.49
CA VAL A 229 14.20 11.13 17.26
C VAL A 229 14.33 12.63 17.03
N PRO A 230 15.49 13.23 17.32
CA PRO A 230 15.63 14.68 17.28
C PRO A 230 15.77 15.21 15.85
N ALA A 231 15.46 16.51 15.65
CA ALA A 231 15.44 17.15 14.33
C ALA A 231 16.79 17.08 13.58
N GLU A 232 17.91 17.01 14.29
CA GLU A 232 19.23 16.86 13.67
C GLU A 232 19.43 15.46 13.04
N VAL A 233 18.74 14.44 13.54
CA VAL A 233 18.70 13.10 12.91
C VAL A 233 17.85 13.16 11.66
N LEU A 234 16.65 13.77 11.75
CA LEU A 234 15.76 13.93 10.59
C LEU A 234 16.45 14.64 9.42
N ARG A 235 17.25 15.68 9.67
CA ARG A 235 17.99 16.39 8.60
C ARG A 235 19.05 15.54 7.87
N LYS A 236 19.38 14.36 8.36
CA LYS A 236 20.38 13.46 7.77
C LYS A 236 19.77 12.26 7.05
N ILE A 237 18.45 12.12 7.08
CA ILE A 237 17.70 11.10 6.35
C ILE A 237 16.93 11.74 5.19
N ASP A 238 16.35 10.92 4.34
CA ASP A 238 15.53 11.40 3.22
C ASP A 238 14.24 12.06 3.74
N THR A 239 14.20 13.40 3.72
CA THR A 239 13.09 14.19 4.26
C THR A 239 11.83 14.13 3.41
N ASP A 240 11.90 13.61 2.17
CA ASP A 240 10.73 13.38 1.35
C ASP A 240 9.97 12.14 1.82
N VAL A 241 10.68 11.20 2.45
CA VAL A 241 10.16 9.94 2.97
C VAL A 241 9.79 10.03 4.44
N TYR A 242 10.70 10.58 5.25
CA TYR A 242 10.56 10.67 6.70
C TYR A 242 10.06 12.06 7.10
N LEU A 243 8.78 12.15 7.43
CA LEU A 243 8.13 13.39 7.80
C LEU A 243 8.28 13.69 9.30
N PRO A 244 8.50 14.96 9.71
CA PRO A 244 8.47 15.32 11.12
C PRO A 244 7.16 14.92 11.77
N ALA A 245 7.24 14.30 12.95
CA ALA A 245 6.06 13.83 13.68
C ALA A 245 6.27 13.95 15.19
N VAL A 246 5.19 13.80 15.95
CA VAL A 246 5.17 13.84 17.39
C VAL A 246 4.36 12.65 17.91
N ILE A 247 4.87 11.96 18.92
CA ILE A 247 4.08 11.03 19.73
C ILE A 247 3.48 11.85 20.87
N PRO A 248 2.17 12.12 20.87
CA PRO A 248 1.55 12.99 21.86
C PRO A 248 1.69 12.46 23.28
N ALA A 249 1.77 13.34 24.25
CA ALA A 249 1.72 12.99 25.67
C ALA A 249 0.54 12.05 25.96
N ASN A 250 0.73 11.13 26.90
CA ASN A 250 -0.26 10.15 27.32
C ASN A 250 -0.67 9.12 26.24
N THR A 251 0.10 8.99 25.14
CA THR A 251 -0.07 7.88 24.18
C THR A 251 0.21 6.53 24.88
N TYR A 252 1.20 6.49 25.77
CA TYR A 252 1.57 5.33 26.57
C TYR A 252 1.58 5.65 28.06
N ARG A 253 1.33 4.65 28.91
CA ARG A 253 1.41 4.81 30.36
C ARG A 253 2.80 5.32 30.76
N GLY A 254 2.85 6.36 31.58
CA GLY A 254 4.08 6.97 32.07
C GLY A 254 4.74 7.98 31.12
N GLN A 255 4.30 8.08 29.86
CA GLN A 255 4.76 9.09 28.94
C GLN A 255 3.95 10.38 29.12
N THR A 256 4.47 11.34 29.89
CA THR A 256 3.75 12.56 30.28
C THR A 256 4.03 13.77 29.38
N LYS A 257 4.94 13.65 28.41
CA LYS A 257 5.35 14.73 27.50
C LYS A 257 5.25 14.26 26.05
N ASP A 258 5.07 15.23 25.16
CA ASP A 258 5.22 15.01 23.73
C ASP A 258 6.64 14.56 23.40
N VAL A 259 6.77 13.57 22.51
CA VAL A 259 8.07 13.04 22.08
C VAL A 259 8.23 13.27 20.59
N PRO A 260 9.20 14.08 20.15
CA PRO A 260 9.49 14.26 18.73
C PRO A 260 9.96 12.97 18.10
N THR A 261 9.47 12.69 16.91
CA THR A 261 9.80 11.52 16.11
C THR A 261 9.67 11.84 14.63
N VAL A 262 9.72 10.81 13.81
CA VAL A 262 9.43 10.85 12.37
C VAL A 262 8.35 9.83 12.03
N ALA A 263 7.68 10.06 10.92
CA ALA A 263 6.67 9.14 10.39
C ALA A 263 6.94 8.83 8.92
N VAL A 264 6.58 7.62 8.52
CA VAL A 264 6.60 7.12 7.14
C VAL A 264 5.16 6.85 6.71
N GLN A 265 4.79 7.25 5.49
CA GLN A 265 3.45 6.98 4.97
C GLN A 265 3.28 5.51 4.56
N ASN A 266 2.12 4.95 4.87
CA ASN A 266 1.60 3.80 4.16
C ASN A 266 0.96 4.30 2.87
N VAL A 267 1.28 3.70 1.74
CA VAL A 267 0.87 4.13 0.41
C VAL A 267 0.20 2.98 -0.32
N LEU A 268 -0.90 3.27 -1.01
CA LEU A 268 -1.45 2.36 -2.01
C LEU A 268 -0.75 2.65 -3.34
N VAL A 269 -0.24 1.59 -3.97
CA VAL A 269 0.63 1.66 -5.15
C VAL A 269 0.06 0.80 -6.27
N THR A 270 0.30 1.19 -7.50
CA THR A 270 0.00 0.48 -8.73
C THR A 270 1.17 0.58 -9.71
N HIS A 271 1.00 0.21 -10.96
CA HIS A 271 1.98 0.41 -12.02
C HIS A 271 1.34 1.07 -13.26
N GLU A 272 2.14 1.70 -14.08
CA GLU A 272 1.70 2.48 -15.24
C GLU A 272 0.88 1.69 -16.27
N GLY A 273 0.95 0.37 -16.30
CA GLY A 273 0.22 -0.48 -17.23
C GLY A 273 -1.22 -0.79 -16.79
N VAL A 274 -1.66 -0.37 -15.59
CA VAL A 274 -3.06 -0.53 -15.18
C VAL A 274 -3.90 0.56 -15.84
N PRO A 275 -5.06 0.24 -16.44
CA PRO A 275 -5.89 1.25 -17.10
C PRO A 275 -6.34 2.39 -16.16
N ASP A 276 -6.38 3.63 -16.65
CA ASP A 276 -6.75 4.82 -15.87
C ASP A 276 -8.12 4.69 -15.22
N ASP A 277 -9.11 4.15 -15.92
CA ASP A 277 -10.46 3.96 -15.37
C ASP A 277 -10.46 2.96 -14.22
N THR A 278 -9.59 1.95 -14.27
CA THR A 278 -9.42 0.99 -13.17
C THR A 278 -8.86 1.66 -11.94
N VAL A 279 -7.77 2.41 -12.09
CA VAL A 279 -7.14 3.09 -10.96
C VAL A 279 -8.03 4.20 -10.41
N TYR A 280 -8.74 4.94 -11.28
CA TYR A 280 -9.76 5.89 -10.84
C TYR A 280 -10.83 5.21 -9.97
N ALA A 281 -11.37 4.09 -10.44
CA ALA A 281 -12.40 3.35 -9.71
C ALA A 281 -11.90 2.80 -8.38
N VAL A 282 -10.67 2.29 -8.33
CA VAL A 282 -10.01 1.85 -7.09
C VAL A 282 -9.82 3.00 -6.13
N THR A 283 -9.31 4.15 -6.60
CA THR A 283 -9.08 5.35 -5.79
C THR A 283 -10.40 5.87 -5.20
N LYS A 284 -11.43 5.96 -6.02
CA LYS A 284 -12.78 6.37 -5.58
C LYS A 284 -13.32 5.40 -4.52
N THR A 285 -13.26 4.10 -4.77
CA THR A 285 -13.76 3.09 -3.83
C THR A 285 -12.98 3.13 -2.51
N LEU A 286 -11.66 3.27 -2.55
CA LEU A 286 -10.83 3.43 -1.36
C LEU A 286 -11.37 4.53 -0.43
N TRP A 287 -11.57 5.73 -0.98
CA TRP A 287 -11.93 6.90 -0.18
C TRP A 287 -13.42 6.97 0.19
N THR A 288 -14.28 6.35 -0.60
CA THR A 288 -15.73 6.26 -0.26
C THR A 288 -16.05 5.12 0.70
N SER A 289 -15.11 4.18 0.94
CA SER A 289 -15.32 3.00 1.80
C SER A 289 -14.50 3.02 3.10
N ILE A 290 -14.05 4.20 3.56
CA ILE A 290 -13.25 4.33 4.80
C ILE A 290 -13.95 3.70 6.00
N GLY A 291 -15.27 3.79 6.08
CA GLY A 291 -16.08 3.16 7.15
C GLY A 291 -15.92 1.63 7.16
N GLU A 292 -15.97 0.99 6.00
CA GLU A 292 -15.80 -0.47 5.86
C GLU A 292 -14.36 -0.87 6.21
N LEU A 293 -13.38 -0.09 5.76
CA LEU A 293 -11.96 -0.31 6.09
C LEU A 293 -11.70 -0.14 7.60
N THR A 294 -12.33 0.85 8.24
CA THR A 294 -12.23 1.08 9.71
C THR A 294 -12.80 -0.09 10.49
N GLY A 295 -13.89 -0.69 10.00
CA GLY A 295 -14.45 -1.91 10.57
C GLY A 295 -13.50 -3.11 10.49
N ALA A 296 -12.67 -3.18 9.44
CA ALA A 296 -11.71 -4.25 9.24
C ALA A 296 -10.42 -4.05 10.08
N HIS A 297 -9.93 -2.81 10.19
CA HIS A 297 -8.74 -2.51 10.99
C HIS A 297 -8.74 -1.06 11.50
N PRO A 298 -8.42 -0.82 12.79
CA PRO A 298 -8.40 0.52 13.39
C PRO A 298 -7.46 1.53 12.71
N ALA A 299 -6.44 1.07 11.99
CA ALA A 299 -5.53 1.93 11.21
C ALA A 299 -6.26 2.84 10.23
N ALA A 300 -7.37 2.37 9.65
CA ALA A 300 -8.14 3.15 8.70
C ALA A 300 -8.80 4.40 9.31
N LYS A 301 -8.90 4.51 10.64
CA LYS A 301 -9.33 5.75 11.32
C LYS A 301 -8.40 6.94 11.07
N ALA A 302 -7.14 6.67 10.74
CA ALA A 302 -6.15 7.69 10.42
C ALA A 302 -6.11 8.06 8.93
N MET A 303 -6.90 7.39 8.10
CA MET A 303 -7.01 7.71 6.68
C MET A 303 -7.78 9.02 6.49
N ASP A 304 -7.17 9.93 5.74
CA ASP A 304 -7.72 11.25 5.48
C ASP A 304 -7.54 11.57 3.98
N PRO A 305 -8.62 11.60 3.19
CA PRO A 305 -8.52 11.87 1.75
C PRO A 305 -7.89 13.23 1.44
N THR A 306 -8.00 14.23 2.34
CA THR A 306 -7.38 15.54 2.15
C THR A 306 -5.86 15.51 2.27
N LYS A 307 -5.31 14.46 2.88
CA LYS A 307 -3.87 14.20 3.05
C LYS A 307 -3.34 13.12 2.12
N ALA A 308 -4.16 12.64 1.19
CA ALA A 308 -3.82 11.52 0.29
C ALA A 308 -2.57 11.76 -0.58
N LEU A 309 -2.15 13.01 -0.73
CA LEU A 309 -0.96 13.38 -1.53
C LEU A 309 0.28 13.67 -0.66
N ALA A 310 0.13 13.66 0.68
CA ALA A 310 1.22 14.01 1.58
C ALA A 310 2.27 12.90 1.65
N GLY A 311 3.53 13.24 1.40
CA GLY A 311 4.66 12.29 1.50
C GLY A 311 4.67 11.20 0.42
N LEU A 312 4.05 11.45 -0.74
CA LEU A 312 4.20 10.60 -1.91
C LEU A 312 5.59 10.81 -2.52
N VAL A 313 6.31 9.72 -2.73
CA VAL A 313 7.72 9.72 -3.18
C VAL A 313 7.88 9.34 -4.65
N ILE A 314 6.81 8.92 -5.31
CA ILE A 314 6.77 8.58 -6.73
C ILE A 314 5.54 9.21 -7.38
N PRO A 315 5.53 9.39 -8.73
CA PRO A 315 4.41 10.01 -9.43
C PRO A 315 3.07 9.33 -9.18
N LEU A 316 1.99 10.12 -9.18
CA LEU A 316 0.63 9.60 -9.20
C LEU A 316 0.35 8.83 -10.50
N HIS A 317 -0.54 7.85 -10.41
CA HIS A 317 -1.15 7.25 -11.58
C HIS A 317 -2.19 8.22 -12.18
N PRO A 318 -2.31 8.38 -13.52
CA PRO A 318 -3.26 9.32 -14.12
C PRO A 318 -4.71 9.12 -13.67
N GLY A 319 -5.15 7.88 -13.46
CA GLY A 319 -6.48 7.59 -12.92
C GLY A 319 -6.69 8.10 -11.49
N ALA A 320 -5.66 8.01 -10.62
CA ALA A 320 -5.72 8.57 -9.28
C ALA A 320 -5.67 10.10 -9.31
N GLU A 321 -4.82 10.66 -10.17
CA GLU A 321 -4.74 12.11 -10.38
C GLU A 321 -6.07 12.70 -10.81
N ARG A 322 -6.77 12.07 -11.75
CA ARG A 322 -8.11 12.47 -12.18
C ARG A 322 -9.09 12.54 -11.00
N TYR A 323 -9.14 11.52 -10.15
CA TYR A 323 -9.99 11.51 -8.97
C TYR A 323 -9.67 12.67 -8.02
N TYR A 324 -8.40 12.92 -7.73
CA TYR A 324 -8.00 13.99 -6.81
C TYR A 324 -8.25 15.39 -7.38
N ARG A 325 -8.18 15.59 -8.70
CA ARG A 325 -8.60 16.84 -9.35
C ARG A 325 -10.12 17.03 -9.25
N GLU A 326 -10.91 16.00 -9.52
CA GLU A 326 -12.37 16.06 -9.42
C GLU A 326 -12.87 16.37 -8.00
N THR A 327 -12.16 15.87 -6.99
CA THR A 327 -12.51 16.10 -5.57
C THR A 327 -11.85 17.34 -4.96
N GLY A 328 -11.03 18.07 -5.72
CA GLY A 328 -10.37 19.29 -5.26
C GLY A 328 -9.19 19.07 -4.30
N VAL A 329 -8.74 17.81 -4.12
CA VAL A 329 -7.55 17.48 -3.32
C VAL A 329 -6.27 17.88 -4.07
N LEU A 330 -6.27 17.73 -5.38
CA LEU A 330 -5.22 18.22 -6.28
C LEU A 330 -5.78 19.43 -7.06
N LYS A 331 -5.02 20.53 -7.06
CA LYS A 331 -5.34 21.77 -7.77
C LYS A 331 -4.94 21.70 -9.25
#